data_b534be6a2803318da13d1e591a0b7df3
#
_entry.id   b534be6a2803318da13d1e591a0b7df3
#
_cell.length_a   1.000
_cell.length_b   1.000
_cell.length_c   1.000
_cell.angle_alpha   90.00
_cell.angle_beta   90.00
_cell.angle_gamma   90.00
#
_symmetry.space_group_name_H-M   'P 1'
#
loop_
_entity.id
_entity.type
_entity.pdbx_description
1 polymer ?
#
loop_
_entity_poly.entity_id
_entity_poly.type
_entity_poly.pdbx_seq_one_letter_code
_entity_poly.pdbx_strand_id
1 'polypeptide(L)'
;INIDNLTDIVDDVSWEEFMPKGLTKEDFKRCKKFYDETIFVGAGRAIRNRIKDAEKLPVMERVKEIAEIFGTFRNPDKETVLTPWRVVNMHLGNCLGGSNFFDEDFKHTLETPRCIDHGKVSEETVWNTAAKILEVNSKTGLYPLYMAYSIFTARRQKKPEVSDEQHWADTLKENIFVLCKTPMAVSITRRTLAGFKNLQVNVKYRKDLVKDAQEESSREKLASEIQSGKNFWKINEDKDMKFDAIVGNPPYQEAKGTNIVPIFNHFMTLAKEINPRYISMIMPSRWMKGGNRGLDDFMKETLADTRIELLHDYIDPKEVFPGVEIKGGVCYLLWGKSHKGMCKYSLHEVSKKEQSVERYLKTEGCDSFVRYPICVSILEKVRKFNEQSFSGLVSVREPYGLKSDFFKHPQKYGVEQLSKDPIKNGIKIYGLENLKRVERYVPNSYKVKRREETLNSYKIFIPNAYGCGAIGE
;
A
#
# COMPACT_ATOMS: atom_id res chain seq x y z
N ILE A 1 26.98 17.29 6.01
CA ILE A 1 25.66 17.71 6.52
C ILE A 1 25.79 17.78 8.02
N ASN A 2 25.42 18.89 8.62
CA ASN A 2 25.27 19.10 10.05
C ASN A 2 23.83 19.52 10.35
N ILE A 3 23.49 19.62 11.63
CA ILE A 3 22.13 20.01 12.06
C ILE A 3 21.74 21.42 11.55
N ASP A 4 22.70 22.35 11.49
CA ASP A 4 22.43 23.73 11.11
C ASP A 4 22.05 23.88 9.64
N ASN A 5 22.68 23.12 8.75
CA ASN A 5 22.43 23.22 7.31
C ASN A 5 21.46 22.18 6.76
N LEU A 6 20.90 21.30 7.60
CA LEU A 6 19.98 20.24 7.17
C LEU A 6 18.74 20.79 6.45
N THR A 7 18.14 21.84 7.01
CA THR A 7 16.93 22.49 6.44
C THR A 7 17.17 23.21 5.12
N ASP A 8 18.41 23.60 4.87
CA ASP A 8 18.80 24.32 3.65
C ASP A 8 19.20 23.35 2.52
N ILE A 9 19.75 22.19 2.90
CA ILE A 9 20.20 21.17 1.95
C ILE A 9 19.04 20.27 1.47
N VAL A 10 18.11 19.94 2.37
CA VAL A 10 16.97 19.06 2.04
C VAL A 10 15.89 19.91 1.39
N ASP A 11 15.49 19.56 0.16
CA ASP A 11 14.38 20.20 -0.53
C ASP A 11 13.03 19.91 0.17
N ASP A 12 12.01 20.73 -0.11
CA ASP A 12 10.73 20.66 0.62
C ASP A 12 9.97 19.36 0.37
N VAL A 13 10.00 18.84 -0.86
CA VAL A 13 9.29 17.58 -1.18
C VAL A 13 9.97 16.37 -0.53
N SER A 14 11.31 16.40 -0.41
CA SER A 14 12.06 15.38 0.34
C SER A 14 11.84 15.52 1.84
N TRP A 15 11.75 16.74 2.35
CA TRP A 15 11.42 17.00 3.74
C TRP A 15 10.05 16.40 4.11
N GLU A 16 9.03 16.67 3.29
CA GLU A 16 7.67 16.18 3.51
C GLU A 16 7.58 14.65 3.43
N GLU A 17 8.42 13.99 2.61
CA GLU A 17 8.42 12.54 2.48
C GLU A 17 9.11 11.81 3.63
N PHE A 18 10.21 12.36 4.16
CA PHE A 18 11.09 11.65 5.09
C PHE A 18 11.06 12.18 6.52
N MET A 19 10.35 13.26 6.78
CA MET A 19 10.17 13.80 8.14
C MET A 19 8.76 13.46 8.67
N PRO A 20 8.56 13.50 10.00
CA PRO A 20 7.25 13.31 10.59
C PRO A 20 6.22 14.29 10.01
N LYS A 21 5.04 13.80 9.69
CA LYS A 21 3.98 14.60 9.08
C LYS A 21 3.63 15.81 9.93
N GLY A 22 3.61 16.97 9.27
CA GLY A 22 3.32 18.25 9.91
C GLY A 22 4.53 18.92 10.60
N LEU A 23 5.70 18.28 10.62
CA LEU A 23 6.93 18.91 11.08
C LEU A 23 7.51 19.81 9.99
N THR A 24 7.34 21.13 10.12
CA THR A 24 7.92 22.10 9.19
C THR A 24 9.42 22.28 9.42
N LYS A 25 10.13 22.82 8.43
CA LYS A 25 11.54 23.21 8.59
C LYS A 25 11.74 24.26 9.69
N GLU A 26 10.77 25.16 9.84
CA GLU A 26 10.75 26.18 10.91
C GLU A 26 10.57 25.55 12.29
N ASP A 27 9.70 24.54 12.41
CA ASP A 27 9.55 23.80 13.66
C ASP A 27 10.83 23.06 14.02
N PHE A 28 11.49 22.43 13.04
CA PHE A 28 12.78 21.79 13.24
C PHE A 28 13.84 22.79 13.69
N LYS A 29 13.94 23.97 13.06
CA LYS A 29 14.87 25.03 13.45
C LYS A 29 14.66 25.47 14.91
N ARG A 30 13.42 25.50 15.38
CA ARG A 30 13.09 25.80 16.79
C ARG A 30 13.50 24.68 17.75
N CYS A 31 13.38 23.44 17.30
CA CYS A 31 13.66 22.26 18.11
C CYS A 31 15.11 21.77 18.01
N LYS A 32 15.92 22.27 17.06
CA LYS A 32 17.29 21.78 16.82
C LYS A 32 18.20 21.83 18.06
N LYS A 33 17.98 22.79 18.97
CA LYS A 33 18.70 22.93 20.23
C LYS A 33 18.57 21.74 21.18
N PHE A 34 17.59 20.85 20.94
CA PHE A 34 17.39 19.61 21.73
C PHE A 34 18.07 18.42 21.11
N TYR A 35 18.66 18.55 19.93
CA TYR A 35 19.41 17.47 19.27
C TYR A 35 20.90 17.61 19.58
N ASP A 36 21.53 16.50 19.84
CA ASP A 36 22.99 16.43 19.95
C ASP A 36 23.62 16.36 18.55
N GLU A 37 24.31 17.42 18.16
CA GLU A 37 24.96 17.50 16.85
C GLU A 37 26.01 16.41 16.66
N THR A 38 26.74 16.05 17.71
CA THR A 38 27.81 15.02 17.67
C THR A 38 27.19 13.67 17.32
N ILE A 39 26.06 13.33 17.94
CA ILE A 39 25.33 12.09 17.67
C ILE A 39 24.78 12.12 16.22
N PHE A 40 24.18 13.22 15.79
CA PHE A 40 23.62 13.37 14.44
C PHE A 40 24.69 13.20 13.36
N VAL A 41 25.79 13.92 13.46
CA VAL A 41 26.92 13.86 12.50
C VAL A 41 27.60 12.48 12.58
N GLY A 42 27.77 11.94 13.79
CA GLY A 42 28.35 10.63 14.05
C GLY A 42 27.55 9.51 13.39
N ALA A 43 26.21 9.52 13.53
CA ALA A 43 25.33 8.55 12.90
C ALA A 43 25.42 8.61 11.36
N GLY A 44 25.41 9.81 10.78
CA GLY A 44 25.57 9.99 9.33
C GLY A 44 26.93 9.48 8.82
N ARG A 45 28.00 9.70 9.57
CA ARG A 45 29.35 9.16 9.24
C ARG A 45 29.39 7.64 9.35
N ALA A 46 28.80 7.07 10.39
CA ALA A 46 28.73 5.63 10.58
C ALA A 46 28.02 4.94 9.42
N ILE A 47 26.84 5.41 9.02
CA ILE A 47 26.08 4.89 7.86
C ILE A 47 26.94 5.00 6.59
N ARG A 48 27.55 6.16 6.33
CA ARG A 48 28.40 6.37 5.15
C ARG A 48 29.57 5.39 5.12
N ASN A 49 30.24 5.16 6.26
CA ASN A 49 31.37 4.25 6.35
C ASN A 49 30.92 2.81 6.14
N ARG A 50 29.81 2.38 6.75
CA ARG A 50 29.24 1.04 6.52
C ARG A 50 28.96 0.79 5.04
N ILE A 51 28.37 1.76 4.32
CA ILE A 51 28.12 1.64 2.87
C ILE A 51 29.43 1.50 2.10
N LYS A 52 30.46 2.29 2.43
CA LYS A 52 31.79 2.18 1.79
C LYS A 52 32.50 0.85 2.08
N ASP A 53 32.35 0.35 3.27
CA ASP A 53 32.94 -0.95 3.64
C ASP A 53 32.16 -2.09 2.95
N ALA A 54 30.84 -1.99 2.84
CA ALA A 54 30.02 -2.93 2.07
C ALA A 54 30.45 -3.02 0.58
N GLU A 55 30.96 -1.95 -0.01
CA GLU A 55 31.45 -1.96 -1.40
C GLU A 55 32.63 -2.90 -1.64
N LYS A 56 33.37 -3.26 -0.59
CA LYS A 56 34.52 -4.18 -0.63
C LYS A 56 34.11 -5.65 -0.53
N LEU A 57 32.85 -5.87 -0.10
CA LEU A 57 32.30 -7.22 0.10
C LEU A 57 31.86 -7.84 -1.23
N PRO A 58 31.84 -9.18 -1.33
CA PRO A 58 31.13 -9.88 -2.39
C PRO A 58 29.68 -9.41 -2.51
N VAL A 59 29.07 -9.52 -3.69
CA VAL A 59 27.76 -8.95 -3.97
C VAL A 59 26.68 -9.42 -2.98
N MET A 60 26.70 -10.70 -2.59
CA MET A 60 25.72 -11.25 -1.64
C MET A 60 25.83 -10.59 -0.26
N GLU A 61 27.03 -10.51 0.30
CA GLU A 61 27.29 -9.89 1.60
C GLU A 61 27.01 -8.39 1.56
N ARG A 62 27.31 -7.74 0.43
CA ARG A 62 26.98 -6.33 0.21
C ARG A 62 25.47 -6.10 0.28
N VAL A 63 24.67 -6.94 -0.36
CA VAL A 63 23.19 -6.85 -0.32
C VAL A 63 22.68 -7.03 1.11
N LYS A 64 23.22 -7.99 1.86
CA LYS A 64 22.87 -8.20 3.27
C LYS A 64 23.20 -6.98 4.13
N GLU A 65 24.42 -6.46 4.00
CA GLU A 65 24.86 -5.29 4.77
C GLU A 65 24.01 -4.04 4.47
N ILE A 66 23.67 -3.80 3.20
CA ILE A 66 22.76 -2.72 2.82
C ILE A 66 21.37 -2.94 3.44
N ALA A 67 20.83 -4.15 3.40
CA ALA A 67 19.54 -4.48 4.00
C ALA A 67 19.55 -4.28 5.54
N GLU A 68 20.64 -4.64 6.22
CA GLU A 68 20.83 -4.39 7.65
C GLU A 68 20.90 -2.90 7.99
N ILE A 69 21.60 -2.09 7.18
CA ILE A 69 21.61 -0.64 7.36
C ILE A 69 20.16 -0.10 7.34
N PHE A 70 19.34 -0.51 6.38
CA PHE A 70 17.94 -0.10 6.34
C PHE A 70 17.10 -0.67 7.48
N GLY A 71 17.44 -1.83 8.02
CA GLY A 71 16.83 -2.40 9.23
C GLY A 71 16.97 -1.51 10.46
N THR A 72 17.96 -0.62 10.50
CA THR A 72 18.16 0.34 11.59
C THR A 72 17.25 1.57 11.49
N PHE A 73 16.68 1.84 10.31
CA PHE A 73 15.79 2.98 10.10
C PHE A 73 14.38 2.69 10.63
N ARG A 74 13.77 3.70 11.21
CA ARG A 74 12.37 3.64 11.65
C ARG A 74 11.51 4.52 10.75
N ASN A 75 10.25 4.16 10.64
CA ASN A 75 9.28 5.02 9.98
C ASN A 75 9.23 6.37 10.70
N PRO A 76 9.25 7.50 9.98
CA PRO A 76 9.20 8.82 10.58
C PRO A 76 7.89 9.07 11.34
N ASP A 77 6.80 8.45 10.89
CA ASP A 77 5.49 8.46 11.55
C ASP A 77 4.70 7.18 11.23
N LYS A 78 3.46 7.08 11.76
CA LYS A 78 2.57 5.93 11.55
C LYS A 78 1.99 5.84 10.14
N GLU A 79 2.08 6.89 9.34
CA GLU A 79 1.52 6.94 7.98
C GLU A 79 2.58 6.74 6.89
N THR A 80 3.86 6.99 7.20
CA THR A 80 4.97 6.83 6.27
C THR A 80 5.58 5.45 6.41
N VAL A 81 5.36 4.61 5.40
CA VAL A 81 5.89 3.24 5.39
C VAL A 81 7.19 3.18 4.61
N LEU A 82 8.27 2.83 5.31
CA LEU A 82 9.51 2.32 4.70
C LEU A 82 9.40 0.80 4.69
N THR A 83 9.36 0.19 3.51
CA THR A 83 9.14 -1.26 3.39
C THR A 83 10.33 -2.03 3.96
N PRO A 84 10.16 -2.84 5.02
CA PRO A 84 11.26 -3.64 5.57
C PRO A 84 11.76 -4.69 4.57
N TRP A 85 13.06 -5.04 4.66
CA TRP A 85 13.66 -6.07 3.80
C TRP A 85 12.92 -7.41 3.86
N ARG A 86 12.45 -7.81 5.05
CA ARG A 86 11.61 -9.00 5.23
C ARG A 86 10.36 -8.95 4.36
N VAL A 87 9.68 -7.81 4.32
CA VAL A 87 8.44 -7.64 3.55
C VAL A 87 8.70 -7.67 2.05
N VAL A 88 9.81 -7.07 1.59
CA VAL A 88 10.22 -7.14 0.19
C VAL A 88 10.45 -8.59 -0.24
N ASN A 89 11.20 -9.37 0.59
CA ASN A 89 11.46 -10.78 0.33
C ASN A 89 10.18 -11.64 0.34
N MET A 90 9.28 -11.38 1.29
CA MET A 90 7.98 -12.06 1.37
C MET A 90 7.11 -11.74 0.15
N HIS A 91 6.93 -10.49 -0.16
CA HIS A 91 6.09 -10.04 -1.26
C HIS A 91 6.60 -10.53 -2.62
N LEU A 92 7.85 -10.20 -2.97
CA LEU A 92 8.42 -10.59 -4.26
C LEU A 92 8.71 -12.08 -4.35
N GLY A 93 9.15 -12.71 -3.25
CA GLY A 93 9.36 -14.14 -3.19
C GLY A 93 8.08 -14.92 -3.48
N ASN A 94 6.95 -14.52 -2.90
CA ASN A 94 5.66 -15.17 -3.14
C ASN A 94 5.07 -14.87 -4.52
N CYS A 95 5.35 -13.70 -5.10
CA CYS A 95 4.77 -13.29 -6.37
C CYS A 95 5.63 -13.66 -7.59
N LEU A 96 6.92 -13.37 -7.55
CA LEU A 96 7.82 -13.48 -8.71
C LEU A 96 8.90 -14.55 -8.52
N GLY A 97 9.11 -15.00 -7.28
CA GLY A 97 10.23 -15.88 -6.94
C GLY A 97 11.54 -15.11 -6.80
N GLY A 98 12.66 -15.76 -7.05
CA GLY A 98 14.00 -15.18 -7.00
C GLY A 98 14.87 -15.71 -5.88
N SER A 99 15.98 -15.01 -5.61
CA SER A 99 16.94 -15.32 -4.53
C SER A 99 16.46 -14.70 -3.22
N ASN A 100 15.90 -15.51 -2.35
CA ASN A 100 15.22 -15.06 -1.12
C ASN A 100 16.12 -15.22 0.09
N PHE A 101 16.27 -14.14 0.87
CA PHE A 101 17.17 -14.06 2.04
C PHE A 101 16.53 -14.55 3.35
N PHE A 102 15.29 -15.04 3.30
CA PHE A 102 14.54 -15.50 4.48
C PHE A 102 14.12 -16.96 4.35
N ASP A 103 13.86 -17.59 5.50
CA ASP A 103 13.24 -18.91 5.59
C ASP A 103 11.82 -18.91 4.98
N GLU A 104 11.15 -20.08 5.00
CA GLU A 104 9.82 -20.24 4.40
C GLU A 104 8.76 -19.40 5.10
N ASP A 105 8.90 -19.21 6.40
CA ASP A 105 7.98 -18.40 7.22
C ASP A 105 8.34 -16.91 7.23
N PHE A 106 9.41 -16.49 6.56
CA PHE A 106 9.93 -15.12 6.56
C PHE A 106 10.23 -14.56 7.98
N LYS A 107 10.66 -15.44 8.89
CA LYS A 107 10.99 -15.07 10.28
C LYS A 107 12.48 -14.86 10.50
N HIS A 108 13.30 -15.70 9.87
CA HIS A 108 14.75 -15.71 10.06
C HIS A 108 15.48 -15.48 8.74
N THR A 109 16.57 -14.72 8.82
CA THR A 109 17.48 -14.53 7.69
C THR A 109 18.33 -15.78 7.47
N LEU A 110 18.59 -16.11 6.22
CA LEU A 110 19.42 -17.23 5.82
C LEU A 110 20.86 -16.79 5.57
N GLU A 111 21.81 -17.67 5.88
CA GLU A 111 23.21 -17.45 5.55
C GLU A 111 23.43 -17.42 4.03
N THR A 112 22.78 -18.31 3.30
CA THR A 112 22.75 -18.33 1.83
C THR A 112 21.29 -18.17 1.37
N PRO A 113 20.99 -17.25 0.45
CA PRO A 113 19.64 -17.08 -0.07
C PRO A 113 19.12 -18.36 -0.74
N ARG A 114 17.86 -18.69 -0.47
CA ARG A 114 17.18 -19.81 -1.13
C ARG A 114 16.59 -19.38 -2.48
N CYS A 115 16.55 -20.30 -3.41
CA CYS A 115 15.87 -20.11 -4.70
C CYS A 115 14.37 -20.36 -4.54
N ILE A 116 13.54 -19.40 -4.95
CA ILE A 116 12.09 -19.59 -5.11
C ILE A 116 11.79 -19.50 -6.59
N ASP A 117 11.15 -20.55 -7.11
CA ASP A 117 10.80 -20.65 -8.53
C ASP A 117 9.29 -20.86 -8.68
N HIS A 118 8.65 -19.97 -9.43
CA HIS A 118 7.23 -20.03 -9.81
C HIS A 118 7.06 -20.36 -11.30
N GLY A 119 8.00 -21.14 -11.86
CA GLY A 119 7.99 -21.56 -13.27
C GLY A 119 8.00 -20.36 -14.20
N LYS A 120 7.02 -20.28 -15.09
CA LYS A 120 6.97 -19.25 -16.14
C LYS A 120 7.11 -17.81 -15.62
N VAL A 121 6.51 -17.49 -14.49
CA VAL A 121 6.62 -16.15 -13.90
C VAL A 121 8.08 -15.82 -13.55
N SER A 122 8.76 -16.73 -12.87
CA SER A 122 10.17 -16.56 -12.51
C SER A 122 11.09 -16.56 -13.76
N GLU A 123 10.82 -17.45 -14.72
CA GLU A 123 11.57 -17.53 -15.98
C GLU A 123 11.43 -16.26 -16.83
N GLU A 124 10.30 -15.59 -16.79
CA GLU A 124 10.06 -14.35 -17.54
C GLU A 124 10.52 -13.09 -16.79
N THR A 125 10.86 -13.19 -15.49
CA THR A 125 11.23 -12.06 -14.62
C THR A 125 12.59 -12.24 -13.96
N VAL A 126 12.64 -12.85 -12.77
CA VAL A 126 13.83 -12.92 -11.92
C VAL A 126 14.95 -13.79 -12.45
N TRP A 127 14.65 -14.81 -13.28
CA TRP A 127 15.62 -15.68 -13.94
C TRP A 127 15.92 -15.27 -15.40
N ASN A 128 15.26 -14.22 -15.89
CA ASN A 128 15.50 -13.69 -17.23
C ASN A 128 16.57 -12.58 -17.19
N THR A 129 17.75 -12.89 -17.70
CA THR A 129 18.86 -11.93 -17.77
C THR A 129 18.63 -10.73 -18.69
N ALA A 130 17.57 -10.74 -19.48
CA ALA A 130 17.13 -9.64 -20.36
C ALA A 130 15.88 -8.90 -19.82
N ALA A 131 15.29 -9.38 -18.71
CA ALA A 131 14.08 -8.77 -18.15
C ALA A 131 14.31 -7.31 -17.74
N LYS A 132 13.30 -6.47 -17.97
CA LYS A 132 13.28 -5.07 -17.53
C LYS A 132 12.26 -4.93 -16.40
N ILE A 133 12.73 -4.52 -15.24
CA ILE A 133 11.94 -4.38 -14.01
C ILE A 133 11.83 -2.91 -13.64
N LEU A 134 10.61 -2.45 -13.42
CA LEU A 134 10.32 -1.08 -12.99
C LEU A 134 9.79 -1.07 -11.55
N GLU A 135 10.41 -0.29 -10.68
CA GLU A 135 9.79 0.14 -9.42
C GLU A 135 9.22 1.55 -9.58
N VAL A 136 7.94 1.72 -9.22
CA VAL A 136 7.29 3.03 -9.21
C VAL A 136 7.16 3.52 -7.77
N ASN A 137 7.66 4.73 -7.49
CA ASN A 137 7.68 5.37 -6.17
C ASN A 137 8.62 4.69 -5.16
N SER A 138 9.86 4.42 -5.57
CA SER A 138 10.89 3.97 -4.63
C SER A 138 11.21 5.02 -3.57
N LYS A 139 11.44 4.56 -2.34
CA LYS A 139 11.95 5.37 -1.22
C LYS A 139 13.34 4.93 -0.81
N THR A 140 13.54 3.63 -0.63
CA THR A 140 14.76 3.04 -0.10
C THR A 140 15.56 2.24 -1.13
N GLY A 141 14.94 1.85 -2.24
CA GLY A 141 15.57 1.01 -3.25
C GLY A 141 15.64 -0.48 -2.92
N LEU A 142 14.95 -0.95 -1.87
CA LEU A 142 15.01 -2.36 -1.45
C LEU A 142 14.29 -3.31 -2.43
N TYR A 143 13.19 -2.87 -3.08
CA TYR A 143 12.54 -3.64 -4.14
C TYR A 143 13.47 -3.88 -5.33
N PRO A 144 14.07 -2.83 -5.93
CA PRO A 144 15.01 -3.04 -7.02
C PRO A 144 16.29 -3.77 -6.58
N LEU A 145 16.71 -3.67 -5.31
CA LEU A 145 17.83 -4.43 -4.77
C LEU A 145 17.56 -5.94 -4.81
N TYR A 146 16.36 -6.39 -4.39
CA TYR A 146 15.95 -7.79 -4.46
C TYR A 146 15.93 -8.31 -5.89
N MET A 147 15.32 -7.55 -6.80
CA MET A 147 15.23 -7.90 -8.22
C MET A 147 16.61 -7.94 -8.88
N ALA A 148 17.45 -6.93 -8.58
CA ALA A 148 18.82 -6.89 -9.08
C ALA A 148 19.63 -8.10 -8.63
N TYR A 149 19.54 -8.48 -7.36
CA TYR A 149 20.28 -9.63 -6.84
C TYR A 149 19.81 -10.95 -7.46
N SER A 150 18.50 -11.13 -7.66
CA SER A 150 17.96 -12.32 -8.32
C SER A 150 18.43 -12.43 -9.79
N ILE A 151 18.35 -11.34 -10.56
CA ILE A 151 18.81 -11.33 -11.95
C ILE A 151 20.34 -11.47 -12.04
N PHE A 152 21.09 -10.86 -11.13
CA PHE A 152 22.54 -11.04 -11.00
C PHE A 152 22.88 -12.52 -10.79
N THR A 153 22.17 -13.22 -9.92
CA THR A 153 22.37 -14.66 -9.68
C THR A 153 22.14 -15.46 -10.98
N ALA A 154 21.10 -15.15 -11.72
CA ALA A 154 20.83 -15.78 -13.02
C ALA A 154 21.92 -15.49 -14.06
N ARG A 155 22.43 -14.25 -14.12
CA ARG A 155 23.56 -13.89 -15.01
C ARG A 155 24.83 -14.66 -14.65
N ARG A 156 25.16 -14.73 -13.38
CA ARG A 156 26.32 -15.46 -12.87
C ARG A 156 26.28 -16.94 -13.20
N GLN A 157 25.10 -17.57 -13.04
CA GLN A 157 24.91 -18.98 -13.41
C GLN A 157 25.08 -19.20 -14.93
N LYS A 158 24.58 -18.26 -15.74
CA LYS A 158 24.60 -18.37 -17.19
C LYS A 158 25.98 -18.11 -17.80
N LYS A 159 26.79 -17.25 -17.19
CA LYS A 159 28.14 -16.85 -17.67
C LYS A 159 29.14 -16.77 -16.50
N PRO A 160 29.56 -17.93 -15.95
CA PRO A 160 30.42 -17.97 -14.75
C PRO A 160 31.81 -17.39 -14.96
N GLU A 161 32.26 -17.22 -16.22
CA GLU A 161 33.53 -16.63 -16.60
C GLU A 161 33.59 -15.10 -16.41
N VAL A 162 32.44 -14.43 -16.28
CA VAL A 162 32.39 -12.99 -16.10
C VAL A 162 32.43 -12.67 -14.62
N SER A 163 33.12 -11.59 -14.22
CA SER A 163 33.24 -11.20 -12.83
C SER A 163 31.90 -10.79 -12.20
N ASP A 164 31.74 -11.05 -10.90
CA ASP A 164 30.54 -10.66 -10.14
C ASP A 164 30.28 -9.15 -10.20
N GLU A 165 31.32 -8.33 -10.19
CA GLU A 165 31.18 -6.86 -10.31
C GLU A 165 30.67 -6.44 -11.69
N GLN A 166 31.10 -7.11 -12.75
CA GLN A 166 30.58 -6.83 -14.10
C GLN A 166 29.13 -7.28 -14.23
N HIS A 167 28.77 -8.47 -13.73
CA HIS A 167 27.40 -8.94 -13.70
C HIS A 167 26.49 -7.98 -12.93
N TRP A 168 26.96 -7.47 -11.78
CA TRP A 168 26.22 -6.49 -11.00
C TRP A 168 26.00 -5.19 -11.77
N ALA A 169 27.07 -4.64 -12.37
CA ALA A 169 27.01 -3.42 -13.16
C ALA A 169 26.06 -3.56 -14.37
N ASP A 170 26.13 -4.67 -15.09
CA ASP A 170 25.26 -4.96 -16.23
C ASP A 170 23.80 -5.10 -15.78
N THR A 171 23.54 -5.76 -14.65
CA THR A 171 22.19 -5.90 -14.10
C THR A 171 21.59 -4.55 -13.76
N LEU A 172 22.33 -3.66 -13.09
CA LEU A 172 21.83 -2.33 -12.75
C LEU A 172 21.56 -1.47 -13.97
N LYS A 173 22.39 -1.59 -14.99
CA LYS A 173 22.29 -0.82 -16.22
C LYS A 173 21.15 -1.30 -17.13
N GLU A 174 20.99 -2.62 -17.29
CA GLU A 174 20.14 -3.21 -18.33
C GLU A 174 18.76 -3.61 -17.82
N ASN A 175 18.66 -4.01 -16.53
CA ASN A 175 17.47 -4.66 -16.01
C ASN A 175 16.65 -3.79 -15.04
N ILE A 176 17.28 -2.84 -14.32
CA ILE A 176 16.65 -2.16 -13.21
C ILE A 176 16.32 -0.71 -13.56
N PHE A 177 15.05 -0.35 -13.41
CA PHE A 177 14.49 0.97 -13.68
C PHE A 177 13.66 1.44 -12.46
N VAL A 178 13.85 2.68 -12.05
CA VAL A 178 13.23 3.17 -10.82
C VAL A 178 12.74 4.61 -10.98
N LEU A 179 11.51 4.86 -10.55
CA LEU A 179 10.95 6.18 -10.39
C LEU A 179 10.87 6.55 -8.91
N CYS A 180 11.29 7.75 -8.58
CA CYS A 180 11.19 8.34 -7.25
C CYS A 180 10.43 9.67 -7.33
N LYS A 181 9.63 9.96 -6.31
CA LYS A 181 8.89 11.23 -6.24
C LYS A 181 9.68 12.37 -5.58
N THR A 182 10.86 12.08 -5.01
CA THR A 182 11.71 13.10 -4.36
C THR A 182 13.18 12.94 -4.72
N PRO A 183 13.97 14.04 -4.72
CA PRO A 183 15.42 13.98 -4.97
C PRO A 183 16.17 13.15 -3.92
N MET A 184 15.72 13.17 -2.66
CA MET A 184 16.33 12.36 -1.60
C MET A 184 16.12 10.88 -1.86
N ALA A 185 14.91 10.45 -2.26
CA ALA A 185 14.64 9.07 -2.63
C ALA A 185 15.52 8.59 -3.80
N VAL A 186 15.78 9.44 -4.81
CA VAL A 186 16.75 9.14 -5.87
C VAL A 186 18.14 8.90 -5.30
N SER A 187 18.59 9.78 -4.40
CA SER A 187 19.93 9.67 -3.79
C SER A 187 20.06 8.40 -2.95
N ILE A 188 19.05 8.11 -2.13
CA ILE A 188 19.01 6.89 -1.31
C ILE A 188 19.01 5.65 -2.20
N THR A 189 18.10 5.56 -3.19
CA THR A 189 18.00 4.42 -4.10
C THR A 189 19.31 4.18 -4.87
N ARG A 190 19.97 5.23 -5.35
CA ARG A 190 21.30 5.12 -5.98
C ARG A 190 22.33 4.55 -5.02
N ARG A 191 22.33 4.99 -3.75
CA ARG A 191 23.24 4.46 -2.72
C ARG A 191 22.96 3.01 -2.36
N THR A 192 21.67 2.63 -2.34
CA THR A 192 21.25 1.24 -2.13
C THR A 192 21.79 0.30 -3.21
N LEU A 193 21.71 0.72 -4.48
CA LEU A 193 22.08 -0.11 -5.62
C LEU A 193 23.58 -0.07 -5.96
N ALA A 194 24.19 1.10 -5.97
CA ALA A 194 25.53 1.35 -6.48
C ALA A 194 26.55 1.79 -5.39
N GLY A 195 26.10 2.05 -4.16
CA GLY A 195 26.96 2.63 -3.13
C GLY A 195 27.51 3.99 -3.55
N PHE A 196 28.80 4.17 -3.43
CA PHE A 196 29.54 5.34 -3.92
C PHE A 196 30.28 5.06 -5.24
N LYS A 197 30.15 3.82 -5.78
CA LYS A 197 30.74 3.46 -7.08
C LYS A 197 30.04 4.24 -8.21
N ASN A 198 30.81 4.61 -9.24
CA ASN A 198 30.27 5.27 -10.42
C ASN A 198 29.68 4.24 -11.40
N LEU A 199 28.58 3.60 -11.00
CA LEU A 199 27.83 2.67 -11.83
C LEU A 199 26.66 3.37 -12.52
N GLN A 200 26.34 2.94 -13.73
CA GLN A 200 25.14 3.40 -14.43
C GLN A 200 23.91 2.75 -13.81
N VAL A 201 23.00 3.58 -13.29
CA VAL A 201 21.71 3.15 -12.72
C VAL A 201 20.57 3.98 -13.33
N ASN A 202 19.46 3.34 -13.65
CA ASN A 202 18.30 4.01 -14.24
C ASN A 202 17.33 4.45 -13.13
N VAL A 203 17.71 5.45 -12.35
CA VAL A 203 16.89 6.02 -11.27
C VAL A 203 16.54 7.44 -11.64
N LYS A 204 15.24 7.75 -11.73
CA LYS A 204 14.69 9.03 -12.17
C LYS A 204 13.84 9.69 -11.11
N TYR A 205 13.95 11.00 -11.01
CA TYR A 205 13.07 11.87 -10.25
C TYR A 205 11.88 12.31 -11.11
N ARG A 206 10.67 12.20 -10.56
CA ARG A 206 9.46 12.78 -11.16
C ARG A 206 8.72 13.60 -10.10
N LYS A 207 8.82 14.93 -10.21
CA LYS A 207 8.28 15.90 -9.24
C LYS A 207 6.79 15.68 -8.94
N ASP A 208 5.98 15.57 -9.98
CA ASP A 208 4.53 15.50 -9.87
C ASP A 208 3.99 14.07 -10.01
N LEU A 209 4.80 13.06 -9.63
CA LEU A 209 4.47 11.64 -9.84
C LEU A 209 3.08 11.25 -9.32
N VAL A 210 2.69 11.73 -8.13
CA VAL A 210 1.39 11.44 -7.53
C VAL A 210 0.26 12.11 -8.31
N LYS A 211 0.44 13.37 -8.67
CA LYS A 211 -0.53 14.13 -9.46
C LYS A 211 -0.71 13.53 -10.85
N ASP A 212 0.41 13.23 -11.52
CA ASP A 212 0.40 12.60 -12.83
C ASP A 212 -0.31 11.24 -12.81
N ALA A 213 -0.14 10.45 -11.75
CA ALA A 213 -0.84 9.18 -11.60
C ALA A 213 -2.37 9.34 -11.37
N GLN A 214 -2.81 10.42 -10.72
CA GLN A 214 -4.22 10.67 -10.42
C GLN A 214 -5.02 11.19 -11.62
N GLU A 215 -4.42 12.05 -12.45
CA GLU A 215 -5.07 12.69 -13.60
C GLU A 215 -4.93 11.81 -14.85
N GLU A 216 -6.03 11.43 -15.47
CA GLU A 216 -6.07 10.48 -16.59
C GLU A 216 -5.14 10.86 -17.74
N SER A 217 -5.27 12.09 -18.27
CA SER A 217 -4.43 12.56 -19.39
C SER A 217 -2.94 12.65 -19.03
N SER A 218 -2.63 13.05 -17.79
CA SER A 218 -1.24 13.11 -17.29
C SER A 218 -0.67 11.70 -17.08
N ARG A 219 -1.51 10.76 -16.65
CA ARG A 219 -1.14 9.37 -16.41
C ARG A 219 -0.82 8.64 -17.71
N GLU A 220 -1.65 8.80 -18.76
CA GLU A 220 -1.39 8.26 -20.09
C GLU A 220 -0.08 8.82 -20.68
N LYS A 221 0.13 10.12 -20.53
CA LYS A 221 1.37 10.76 -20.96
C LYS A 221 2.59 10.20 -20.19
N LEU A 222 2.47 10.08 -18.87
CA LEU A 222 3.53 9.51 -18.04
C LEU A 222 3.84 8.05 -18.43
N ALA A 223 2.82 7.24 -18.68
CA ALA A 223 2.99 5.86 -19.14
C ALA A 223 3.76 5.80 -20.47
N SER A 224 3.40 6.65 -21.44
CA SER A 224 4.12 6.78 -22.71
C SER A 224 5.57 7.26 -22.55
N GLU A 225 5.79 8.26 -21.67
CA GLU A 225 7.14 8.74 -21.34
C GLU A 225 8.02 7.61 -20.76
N ILE A 226 7.48 6.84 -19.81
CA ILE A 226 8.18 5.70 -19.16
C ILE A 226 8.57 4.63 -20.19
N GLN A 227 7.75 4.40 -21.21
CA GLN A 227 8.03 3.46 -22.29
C GLN A 227 9.10 3.99 -23.29
N SER A 228 9.47 5.27 -23.23
CA SER A 228 10.51 5.82 -24.10
C SER A 228 11.91 5.60 -23.54
N GLY A 229 12.62 4.59 -24.05
CA GLY A 229 14.00 4.29 -23.66
C GLY A 229 14.95 5.48 -23.91
N LYS A 230 14.93 6.01 -25.12
CA LYS A 230 15.84 7.09 -25.56
C LYS A 230 15.55 8.42 -24.86
N ASN A 231 14.29 8.84 -24.82
CA ASN A 231 13.94 10.17 -24.31
C ASN A 231 13.90 10.23 -22.79
N PHE A 232 13.30 9.23 -22.16
CA PHE A 232 13.12 9.23 -20.73
C PHE A 232 14.33 8.62 -19.99
N TRP A 233 14.72 7.39 -20.33
CA TRP A 233 15.79 6.68 -19.61
C TRP A 233 17.20 7.03 -20.09
N LYS A 234 17.33 7.67 -21.26
CA LYS A 234 18.62 8.00 -21.90
C LYS A 234 19.44 6.78 -22.28
N ILE A 235 18.78 5.73 -22.71
CA ILE A 235 19.39 4.51 -23.24
C ILE A 235 19.22 4.45 -24.76
N ASN A 236 20.17 3.79 -25.45
CA ASN A 236 20.14 3.67 -26.93
C ASN A 236 19.15 2.57 -27.36
N GLU A 237 17.88 2.75 -27.10
CA GLU A 237 16.80 1.92 -27.64
C GLU A 237 15.87 2.81 -28.47
N ASP A 238 15.81 2.55 -29.77
CA ASP A 238 14.91 3.29 -30.70
C ASP A 238 13.47 2.73 -30.69
N LYS A 239 13.21 1.64 -29.95
CA LYS A 239 11.88 1.02 -29.80
C LYS A 239 11.32 1.31 -28.42
N ASP A 240 9.99 1.27 -28.32
CA ASP A 240 9.29 1.36 -27.04
C ASP A 240 9.75 0.26 -26.09
N MET A 241 10.13 0.67 -24.89
CA MET A 241 10.52 -0.25 -23.82
C MET A 241 9.32 -1.04 -23.34
N LYS A 242 9.48 -2.34 -23.24
CA LYS A 242 8.51 -3.23 -22.60
C LYS A 242 9.09 -3.69 -21.27
N PHE A 243 8.34 -3.45 -20.21
CA PHE A 243 8.70 -3.95 -18.89
C PHE A 243 8.13 -5.35 -18.69
N ASP A 244 8.94 -6.24 -18.13
CA ASP A 244 8.52 -7.60 -17.80
C ASP A 244 7.79 -7.62 -16.46
N ALA A 245 8.24 -6.80 -15.49
CA ALA A 245 7.48 -6.61 -14.25
C ALA A 245 7.52 -5.16 -13.77
N ILE A 246 6.40 -4.73 -13.18
CA ILE A 246 6.30 -3.52 -12.36
C ILE A 246 6.05 -3.94 -10.92
N VAL A 247 6.90 -3.48 -10.02
CA VAL A 247 6.88 -3.87 -8.61
C VAL A 247 6.86 -2.64 -7.70
N GLY A 248 6.39 -2.79 -6.48
CA GLY A 248 6.58 -1.73 -5.48
C GLY A 248 5.52 -1.66 -4.39
N ASN A 249 5.72 -0.65 -3.56
CA ASN A 249 4.80 -0.21 -2.52
C ASN A 249 4.39 1.23 -2.82
N PRO A 250 3.27 1.45 -3.53
CA PRO A 250 2.81 2.79 -3.87
C PRO A 250 2.41 3.59 -2.63
N PRO A 251 2.36 4.93 -2.70
CA PRO A 251 1.85 5.73 -1.60
C PRO A 251 0.36 5.42 -1.39
N TYR A 252 -0.04 5.26 -0.11
CA TYR A 252 -1.38 4.75 0.21
C TYR A 252 -2.46 5.81 0.17
N GLN A 253 -2.13 7.02 0.59
CA GLN A 253 -3.09 8.10 0.77
C GLN A 253 -2.43 9.47 0.73
N GLU A 254 -3.24 10.48 0.43
CA GLU A 254 -2.86 11.89 0.40
C GLU A 254 -3.85 12.72 1.21
N ALA A 255 -3.37 13.75 1.89
CA ALA A 255 -4.23 14.72 2.54
C ALA A 255 -4.72 15.76 1.51
N LYS A 256 -6.05 15.90 1.36
CA LYS A 256 -6.69 16.97 0.59
C LYS A 256 -7.55 17.81 1.54
N GLY A 257 -6.98 18.92 2.03
CA GLY A 257 -7.60 19.71 3.10
C GLY A 257 -7.78 18.86 4.37
N THR A 258 -9.00 18.78 4.88
CA THR A 258 -9.36 17.97 6.06
C THR A 258 -9.61 16.48 5.74
N ASN A 259 -9.62 16.11 4.46
CA ASN A 259 -9.91 14.75 4.02
C ASN A 259 -8.63 14.01 3.66
N ILE A 260 -8.63 12.71 3.96
CA ILE A 260 -7.58 11.77 3.51
C ILE A 260 -8.18 10.94 2.38
N VAL A 261 -7.57 10.99 1.19
CA VAL A 261 -8.02 10.24 0.02
C VAL A 261 -7.03 9.14 -0.34
N PRO A 262 -7.48 7.96 -0.77
CA PRO A 262 -6.61 6.91 -1.26
C PRO A 262 -6.00 7.31 -2.61
N ILE A 263 -4.76 6.90 -2.84
CA ILE A 263 -4.05 7.16 -4.11
C ILE A 263 -3.37 5.91 -4.70
N PHE A 264 -3.23 4.84 -3.94
CA PHE A 264 -2.59 3.59 -4.42
C PHE A 264 -3.28 2.96 -5.64
N ASN A 265 -4.60 3.12 -5.75
CA ASN A 265 -5.39 2.67 -6.89
C ASN A 265 -4.91 3.30 -8.21
N HIS A 266 -4.57 4.58 -8.22
CA HIS A 266 -4.07 5.29 -9.40
C HIS A 266 -2.69 4.75 -9.84
N PHE A 267 -1.86 4.30 -8.91
CA PHE A 267 -0.58 3.66 -9.25
C PHE A 267 -0.78 2.27 -9.86
N MET A 268 -1.80 1.53 -9.43
CA MET A 268 -2.17 0.27 -10.06
C MET A 268 -2.68 0.50 -11.49
N THR A 269 -3.49 1.56 -11.70
CA THR A 269 -3.95 1.95 -13.04
C THR A 269 -2.77 2.36 -13.92
N LEU A 270 -1.86 3.22 -13.42
CA LEU A 270 -0.63 3.60 -14.14
C LEU A 270 0.19 2.37 -14.54
N ALA A 271 0.37 1.42 -13.63
CA ALA A 271 1.10 0.20 -13.95
C ALA A 271 0.42 -0.61 -15.07
N LYS A 272 -0.91 -0.71 -15.09
CA LYS A 272 -1.66 -1.36 -16.17
C LYS A 272 -1.52 -0.61 -17.51
N GLU A 273 -1.49 0.72 -17.50
CA GLU A 273 -1.30 1.56 -18.70
C GLU A 273 0.12 1.44 -19.29
N ILE A 274 1.15 1.28 -18.45
CA ILE A 274 2.52 0.94 -18.91
C ILE A 274 2.55 -0.45 -19.55
N ASN A 275 1.52 -1.27 -19.31
CA ASN A 275 1.29 -2.54 -20.01
C ASN A 275 2.42 -3.57 -19.89
N PRO A 276 2.92 -3.88 -18.68
CA PRO A 276 3.95 -4.88 -18.45
C PRO A 276 3.41 -6.31 -18.62
N ARG A 277 4.28 -7.32 -18.52
CA ARG A 277 3.85 -8.72 -18.42
C ARG A 277 3.23 -9.00 -17.06
N TYR A 278 3.87 -8.51 -15.98
CA TYR A 278 3.44 -8.72 -14.60
C TYR A 278 3.40 -7.42 -13.81
N ILE A 279 2.45 -7.34 -12.89
CA ILE A 279 2.40 -6.28 -11.87
C ILE A 279 2.35 -6.96 -10.50
N SER A 280 3.25 -6.56 -9.60
CA SER A 280 3.22 -7.02 -8.22
C SER A 280 3.32 -5.82 -7.28
N MET A 281 2.22 -5.53 -6.58
CA MET A 281 2.12 -4.37 -5.68
C MET A 281 1.54 -4.76 -4.33
N ILE A 282 2.09 -4.13 -3.28
CA ILE A 282 1.56 -4.22 -1.93
C ILE A 282 0.75 -2.95 -1.61
N MET A 283 -0.46 -3.12 -1.10
CA MET A 283 -1.40 -2.03 -0.89
C MET A 283 -2.37 -2.29 0.28
N PRO A 284 -3.05 -1.27 0.82
CA PRO A 284 -4.09 -1.48 1.83
C PRO A 284 -5.26 -2.30 1.29
N SER A 285 -5.75 -3.27 2.07
CA SER A 285 -6.90 -4.13 1.69
C SER A 285 -8.25 -3.41 1.71
N ARG A 286 -8.31 -2.15 2.13
CA ARG A 286 -9.58 -1.40 2.25
C ARG A 286 -10.34 -1.24 0.93
N TRP A 287 -9.69 -1.38 -0.22
CA TRP A 287 -10.35 -1.38 -1.52
C TRP A 287 -11.38 -2.52 -1.67
N MET A 288 -11.19 -3.63 -0.96
CA MET A 288 -12.04 -4.81 -1.03
C MET A 288 -13.48 -4.57 -0.55
N LYS A 289 -13.71 -3.50 0.22
CA LYS A 289 -15.04 -3.12 0.70
C LYS A 289 -15.74 -2.14 -0.22
N GLY A 290 -15.01 -1.48 -1.13
CA GLY A 290 -15.54 -0.35 -1.86
C GLY A 290 -15.97 0.79 -0.92
N GLY A 291 -16.99 1.50 -1.30
CA GLY A 291 -17.57 2.59 -0.52
C GLY A 291 -16.59 3.78 -0.45
N ASN A 292 -16.88 4.73 0.28
CA ASN A 292 -16.15 5.94 0.61
C ASN A 292 -14.85 6.27 -0.18
N ARG A 293 -14.81 7.43 -0.82
CA ARG A 293 -13.61 8.08 -1.34
C ARG A 293 -13.08 7.56 -2.68
N GLY A 294 -13.95 7.08 -3.58
CA GLY A 294 -13.57 6.78 -4.97
C GLY A 294 -12.89 5.41 -5.17
N LEU A 295 -13.08 4.46 -4.26
CA LEU A 295 -12.58 3.09 -4.44
C LEU A 295 -13.61 2.13 -5.03
N ASP A 296 -14.86 2.56 -5.25
CA ASP A 296 -15.93 1.68 -5.73
C ASP A 296 -15.65 1.12 -7.12
N ASP A 297 -15.24 1.99 -8.05
CA ASP A 297 -14.95 1.58 -9.42
C ASP A 297 -13.68 0.72 -9.44
N PHE A 298 -12.62 1.14 -8.74
CA PHE A 298 -11.41 0.34 -8.60
C PHE A 298 -11.68 -1.05 -8.02
N MET A 299 -12.55 -1.15 -7.00
CA MET A 299 -12.98 -2.44 -6.44
C MET A 299 -13.68 -3.28 -7.49
N LYS A 300 -14.70 -2.73 -8.17
CA LYS A 300 -15.48 -3.46 -9.17
C LYS A 300 -14.60 -3.98 -10.30
N GLU A 301 -13.72 -3.14 -10.82
CA GLU A 301 -12.76 -3.47 -11.87
C GLU A 301 -11.79 -4.56 -11.41
N THR A 302 -11.23 -4.40 -10.21
CA THR A 302 -10.24 -5.35 -9.66
C THR A 302 -10.88 -6.70 -9.37
N LEU A 303 -12.11 -6.75 -8.83
CA LEU A 303 -12.83 -8.01 -8.59
C LEU A 303 -13.23 -8.72 -9.88
N ALA A 304 -13.46 -7.99 -10.96
CA ALA A 304 -13.80 -8.55 -12.27
C ALA A 304 -12.57 -8.94 -13.09
N ASP A 305 -11.37 -8.50 -12.71
CA ASP A 305 -10.13 -8.72 -13.45
C ASP A 305 -9.59 -10.14 -13.23
N THR A 306 -9.84 -11.03 -14.17
CA THR A 306 -9.40 -12.44 -14.14
C THR A 306 -7.89 -12.61 -14.38
N ARG A 307 -7.14 -11.51 -14.54
CA ARG A 307 -5.68 -11.52 -14.70
C ARG A 307 -4.93 -11.51 -13.37
N ILE A 308 -5.63 -11.42 -12.24
CA ILE A 308 -5.00 -11.55 -10.92
C ILE A 308 -4.75 -13.03 -10.64
N GLU A 309 -3.49 -13.43 -10.67
CA GLU A 309 -3.06 -14.83 -10.46
C GLU A 309 -2.99 -15.18 -8.99
N LEU A 310 -2.56 -14.21 -8.16
CA LEU A 310 -2.30 -14.42 -6.73
C LEU A 310 -2.70 -13.18 -5.94
N LEU A 311 -3.30 -13.41 -4.77
CA LEU A 311 -3.65 -12.37 -3.81
C LEU A 311 -3.44 -12.88 -2.38
N HIS A 312 -2.46 -12.32 -1.67
CA HIS A 312 -2.27 -12.51 -0.23
C HIS A 312 -2.91 -11.36 0.53
N ASP A 313 -3.74 -11.67 1.52
CA ASP A 313 -4.52 -10.72 2.28
C ASP A 313 -4.30 -10.90 3.78
N TYR A 314 -3.67 -9.91 4.42
CA TYR A 314 -3.38 -9.87 5.85
C TYR A 314 -4.41 -9.01 6.58
N ILE A 315 -5.20 -9.64 7.44
CA ILE A 315 -6.24 -8.95 8.24
C ILE A 315 -5.59 -7.98 9.21
N ASP A 316 -4.56 -8.44 9.94
CA ASP A 316 -3.75 -7.56 10.80
C ASP A 316 -2.53 -7.03 10.02
N PRO A 317 -2.49 -5.72 9.72
CA PRO A 317 -1.36 -5.14 9.00
C PRO A 317 -0.05 -5.21 9.78
N LYS A 318 -0.07 -5.43 11.09
CA LYS A 318 1.14 -5.52 11.93
C LYS A 318 1.99 -6.74 11.60
N GLU A 319 1.39 -7.79 11.04
CA GLU A 319 2.14 -8.96 10.54
C GLU A 319 3.09 -8.59 9.40
N VAL A 320 2.70 -7.59 8.61
CA VAL A 320 3.48 -7.09 7.47
C VAL A 320 4.32 -5.88 7.89
N PHE A 321 3.69 -4.86 8.47
CA PHE A 321 4.29 -3.59 8.84
C PHE A 321 4.17 -3.31 10.35
N PRO A 322 5.06 -3.85 11.18
CA PRO A 322 5.07 -3.58 12.61
C PRO A 322 5.18 -2.07 12.90
N GLY A 323 4.34 -1.56 13.79
CA GLY A 323 4.37 -0.15 14.20
C GLY A 323 3.68 0.83 13.24
N VAL A 324 3.06 0.35 12.14
CA VAL A 324 2.28 1.18 11.21
C VAL A 324 0.79 0.86 11.36
N GLU A 325 -0.05 1.89 11.38
CA GLU A 325 -1.49 1.74 11.47
C GLU A 325 -2.13 1.81 10.07
N ILE A 326 -2.57 0.66 9.54
CA ILE A 326 -3.22 0.56 8.22
C ILE A 326 -4.61 -0.02 8.40
N LYS A 327 -5.64 0.83 8.32
CA LYS A 327 -7.04 0.40 8.51
C LYS A 327 -7.48 -0.53 7.39
N GLY A 328 -8.03 -1.69 7.78
CA GLY A 328 -8.62 -2.68 6.88
C GLY A 328 -7.69 -3.81 6.45
N GLY A 329 -6.42 -3.79 6.89
CA GLY A 329 -5.42 -4.79 6.52
C GLY A 329 -4.56 -4.38 5.34
N VAL A 330 -3.66 -5.28 4.94
CA VAL A 330 -2.70 -5.10 3.83
C VAL A 330 -2.77 -6.31 2.93
N CYS A 331 -2.72 -6.09 1.63
CA CYS A 331 -2.60 -7.16 0.66
C CYS A 331 -1.49 -6.89 -0.35
N TYR A 332 -0.96 -7.95 -0.93
CA TYR A 332 -0.18 -7.88 -2.16
C TYR A 332 -0.70 -8.88 -3.17
N LEU A 333 -0.52 -8.55 -4.42
CA LEU A 333 -1.03 -9.34 -5.53
C LEU A 333 0.01 -9.52 -6.64
N LEU A 334 -0.20 -10.55 -7.44
CA LEU A 334 0.39 -10.74 -8.75
C LEU A 334 -0.70 -10.64 -9.81
N TRP A 335 -0.55 -9.71 -10.73
CA TRP A 335 -1.34 -9.59 -11.93
C TRP A 335 -0.49 -9.98 -13.14
N GLY A 336 -0.96 -10.91 -13.96
CA GLY A 336 -0.28 -11.36 -15.17
C GLY A 336 -1.08 -11.03 -16.42
N LYS A 337 -0.50 -10.30 -17.37
CA LYS A 337 -1.19 -9.84 -18.58
C LYS A 337 -1.88 -10.95 -19.38
N SER A 338 -1.28 -12.12 -19.43
CA SER A 338 -1.78 -13.29 -20.18
C SER A 338 -2.62 -14.24 -19.34
N HIS A 339 -2.70 -14.03 -18.02
CA HIS A 339 -3.50 -14.88 -17.15
C HIS A 339 -5.00 -14.68 -17.42
N LYS A 340 -5.74 -15.76 -17.43
CA LYS A 340 -7.21 -15.78 -17.56
C LYS A 340 -7.75 -16.93 -16.74
N GLY A 341 -8.11 -16.69 -15.50
CA GLY A 341 -8.52 -17.78 -14.63
C GLY A 341 -8.87 -17.39 -13.22
N MET A 342 -8.89 -18.39 -12.35
CA MET A 342 -9.06 -18.19 -10.92
C MET A 342 -7.79 -17.61 -10.30
N CYS A 343 -7.97 -16.87 -9.24
CA CYS A 343 -6.92 -16.33 -8.40
C CYS A 343 -6.63 -17.30 -7.24
N LYS A 344 -5.37 -17.58 -6.98
CA LYS A 344 -4.96 -18.19 -5.72
C LYS A 344 -5.03 -17.15 -4.63
N TYR A 345 -6.08 -17.20 -3.83
CA TYR A 345 -6.32 -16.27 -2.72
C TYR A 345 -5.87 -16.88 -1.40
N SER A 346 -5.00 -16.19 -0.68
CA SER A 346 -4.47 -16.59 0.62
C SER A 346 -4.86 -15.57 1.68
N LEU A 347 -5.63 -16.00 2.68
CA LEU A 347 -6.03 -15.19 3.84
C LEU A 347 -5.12 -15.51 5.03
N HIS A 348 -4.51 -14.44 5.58
CA HIS A 348 -3.65 -14.51 6.76
C HIS A 348 -4.35 -13.87 7.96
N GLU A 349 -4.46 -14.62 9.05
CA GLU A 349 -4.99 -14.17 10.33
C GLU A 349 -4.00 -14.53 11.45
N VAL A 350 -3.81 -13.63 12.40
CA VAL A 350 -2.91 -13.84 13.54
C VAL A 350 -3.20 -15.16 14.24
N SER A 351 -2.14 -15.94 14.47
CA SER A 351 -2.20 -17.23 15.18
C SER A 351 -3.08 -18.31 14.52
N LYS A 352 -3.49 -18.11 13.27
CA LYS A 352 -4.19 -19.12 12.48
C LYS A 352 -3.34 -19.59 11.31
N LYS A 353 -3.58 -20.84 10.89
CA LYS A 353 -3.00 -21.36 9.65
C LYS A 353 -3.53 -20.57 8.46
N GLU A 354 -2.67 -20.27 7.51
CA GLU A 354 -3.05 -19.67 6.23
C GLU A 354 -4.19 -20.44 5.57
N GLN A 355 -5.21 -19.71 5.11
CA GLN A 355 -6.32 -20.26 4.33
C GLN A 355 -6.11 -19.91 2.85
N SER A 356 -5.70 -20.87 2.05
CA SER A 356 -5.48 -20.68 0.62
C SER A 356 -6.54 -21.42 -0.20
N VAL A 357 -7.14 -20.73 -1.18
CA VAL A 357 -8.16 -21.27 -2.10
C VAL A 357 -7.98 -20.69 -3.49
N GLU A 358 -8.31 -21.48 -4.51
CA GLU A 358 -8.43 -20.98 -5.89
C GLU A 358 -9.87 -20.55 -6.16
N ARG A 359 -10.07 -19.30 -6.57
CA ARG A 359 -11.41 -18.74 -6.81
C ARG A 359 -11.37 -17.52 -7.71
N TYR A 360 -12.48 -17.20 -8.34
CA TYR A 360 -12.70 -15.86 -8.86
C TYR A 360 -12.88 -14.89 -7.71
N LEU A 361 -12.30 -13.68 -7.81
CA LEU A 361 -12.41 -12.68 -6.75
C LEU A 361 -13.83 -12.13 -6.63
N LYS A 362 -14.53 -11.96 -7.77
CA LYS A 362 -15.92 -11.55 -7.77
C LYS A 362 -16.81 -12.72 -7.33
N THR A 363 -17.52 -12.53 -6.22
CA THR A 363 -18.55 -13.45 -5.77
C THR A 363 -19.89 -12.97 -6.30
N GLU A 364 -20.63 -13.82 -6.98
CA GLU A 364 -21.93 -13.48 -7.53
C GLU A 364 -22.87 -12.94 -6.45
N GLY A 365 -23.67 -11.91 -6.77
CA GLY A 365 -24.61 -11.26 -5.85
C GLY A 365 -23.97 -10.57 -4.64
N CYS A 366 -22.64 -10.35 -4.64
CA CYS A 366 -21.97 -9.56 -3.63
C CYS A 366 -21.39 -8.27 -4.25
N ASP A 367 -21.65 -7.13 -3.59
CA ASP A 367 -21.17 -5.82 -4.01
C ASP A 367 -19.76 -5.51 -3.50
N SER A 368 -19.21 -6.38 -2.64
CA SER A 368 -17.87 -6.26 -2.07
C SER A 368 -17.17 -7.61 -2.03
N PHE A 369 -15.86 -7.59 -1.82
CA PHE A 369 -15.08 -8.81 -1.74
C PHE A 369 -15.38 -9.61 -0.46
N VAL A 370 -15.70 -10.89 -0.61
CA VAL A 370 -15.89 -11.81 0.52
C VAL A 370 -14.54 -12.36 0.93
N ARG A 371 -13.93 -11.81 1.99
CA ARG A 371 -12.56 -12.13 2.42
C ARG A 371 -12.44 -13.57 2.95
N TYR A 372 -13.41 -14.03 3.74
CA TYR A 372 -13.37 -15.37 4.34
C TYR A 372 -13.84 -16.43 3.35
N PRO A 373 -12.97 -17.39 2.95
CA PRO A 373 -13.36 -18.42 1.98
C PRO A 373 -14.60 -19.22 2.38
N ILE A 374 -14.74 -19.52 3.68
CA ILE A 374 -15.90 -20.25 4.19
C ILE A 374 -17.23 -19.50 3.95
N CYS A 375 -17.20 -18.15 3.95
CA CYS A 375 -18.40 -17.35 3.70
C CYS A 375 -18.89 -17.48 2.26
N VAL A 376 -18.01 -17.77 1.31
CA VAL A 376 -18.41 -18.02 -0.09
C VAL A 376 -19.27 -19.26 -0.19
N SER A 377 -18.83 -20.38 0.41
CA SER A 377 -19.60 -21.61 0.41
C SER A 377 -20.93 -21.49 1.18
N ILE A 378 -20.98 -20.68 2.24
CA ILE A 378 -22.23 -20.39 2.94
C ILE A 378 -23.18 -19.61 2.02
N LEU A 379 -22.68 -18.58 1.35
CA LEU A 379 -23.48 -17.77 0.40
C LEU A 379 -24.03 -18.62 -0.74
N GLU A 380 -23.23 -19.53 -1.32
CA GLU A 380 -23.67 -20.45 -2.36
C GLU A 380 -24.82 -21.37 -1.89
N LYS A 381 -24.76 -21.84 -0.62
CA LYS A 381 -25.83 -22.66 -0.02
C LYS A 381 -27.10 -21.84 0.20
N VAL A 382 -26.98 -20.62 0.77
CA VAL A 382 -28.12 -19.75 1.08
C VAL A 382 -28.85 -19.31 -0.19
N ARG A 383 -28.11 -19.02 -1.26
CA ARG A 383 -28.71 -18.61 -2.55
C ARG A 383 -29.68 -19.64 -3.16
N LYS A 384 -29.48 -20.93 -2.87
CA LYS A 384 -30.38 -21.98 -3.35
C LYS A 384 -31.81 -21.79 -2.83
N PHE A 385 -31.99 -21.07 -1.74
CA PHE A 385 -33.32 -20.76 -1.18
C PHE A 385 -34.01 -19.59 -1.88
N ASN A 386 -33.29 -18.86 -2.75
CA ASN A 386 -33.82 -17.74 -3.54
C ASN A 386 -34.46 -16.62 -2.70
N GLU A 387 -33.98 -16.44 -1.46
CA GLU A 387 -34.48 -15.41 -0.55
C GLU A 387 -34.03 -14.02 -0.95
N GLN A 388 -34.89 -13.04 -0.72
CA GLN A 388 -34.53 -11.63 -0.94
C GLN A 388 -33.43 -11.19 0.03
N SER A 389 -32.51 -10.35 -0.47
CA SER A 389 -31.44 -9.83 0.37
C SER A 389 -31.97 -9.02 1.54
N PHE A 390 -31.51 -9.37 2.75
CA PHE A 390 -31.79 -8.63 3.97
C PHE A 390 -31.35 -7.16 3.90
N SER A 391 -30.41 -6.82 2.99
CA SER A 391 -29.94 -5.44 2.77
C SER A 391 -31.08 -4.47 2.42
N GLY A 392 -32.14 -4.94 1.78
CA GLY A 392 -33.34 -4.15 1.48
C GLY A 392 -34.08 -3.65 2.74
N LEU A 393 -33.91 -4.37 3.84
CA LEU A 393 -34.50 -4.01 5.14
C LEU A 393 -33.57 -3.13 5.99
N VAL A 394 -32.28 -3.01 5.60
CA VAL A 394 -31.29 -2.20 6.33
C VAL A 394 -31.38 -0.76 5.89
N SER A 395 -31.60 0.14 6.84
CA SER A 395 -31.57 1.58 6.55
C SER A 395 -30.15 2.10 6.39
N VAL A 396 -29.98 3.05 5.48
CA VAL A 396 -28.72 3.81 5.38
C VAL A 396 -28.44 4.58 6.67
N ARG A 397 -27.20 5.03 6.83
CA ARG A 397 -26.80 5.90 7.94
C ARG A 397 -27.71 7.14 7.99
N GLU A 398 -28.09 7.55 9.19
CA GLU A 398 -28.96 8.71 9.44
C GLU A 398 -30.31 8.61 8.69
N PRO A 399 -31.07 7.51 8.88
CA PRO A 399 -32.25 7.21 8.06
C PRO A 399 -33.33 8.30 8.11
N TYR A 400 -33.39 9.05 9.21
CA TYR A 400 -34.34 10.14 9.41
C TYR A 400 -33.73 11.53 9.18
N GLY A 401 -32.48 11.60 8.70
CA GLY A 401 -31.76 12.85 8.48
C GLY A 401 -31.24 13.51 9.76
N LEU A 402 -31.29 12.80 10.89
CA LEU A 402 -30.76 13.27 12.18
C LEU A 402 -29.31 12.80 12.34
N LYS A 403 -28.39 13.74 12.56
CA LYS A 403 -26.96 13.46 12.79
C LYS A 403 -26.65 13.34 14.28
N SER A 404 -25.43 12.93 14.61
CA SER A 404 -24.94 12.76 15.98
C SER A 404 -24.99 14.05 16.84
N ASP A 405 -25.03 15.23 16.20
CA ASP A 405 -25.13 16.53 16.89
C ASP A 405 -26.56 16.95 17.21
N PHE A 406 -27.59 16.18 16.80
CA PHE A 406 -29.01 16.51 17.03
C PHE A 406 -29.32 16.72 18.52
N PHE A 407 -28.81 15.87 19.39
CA PHE A 407 -29.04 15.98 20.83
C PHE A 407 -28.37 17.21 21.46
N LYS A 408 -27.27 17.71 20.87
CA LYS A 408 -26.58 18.93 21.35
C LYS A 408 -27.17 20.21 20.74
N HIS A 409 -27.67 20.11 19.52
CA HIS A 409 -28.09 21.25 18.71
C HIS A 409 -29.43 20.98 18.00
N PRO A 410 -30.53 20.66 18.74
CA PRO A 410 -31.81 20.34 18.13
C PRO A 410 -32.39 21.48 17.28
N GLN A 411 -32.02 22.72 17.59
CA GLN A 411 -32.46 23.92 16.86
C GLN A 411 -32.00 23.91 15.38
N LYS A 412 -30.85 23.32 15.07
CA LYS A 412 -30.39 23.14 13.67
C LYS A 412 -31.35 22.28 12.84
N TYR A 413 -32.18 21.52 13.51
CA TYR A 413 -33.13 20.59 12.90
C TYR A 413 -34.58 21.06 13.01
N GLY A 414 -34.79 22.28 13.50
CA GLY A 414 -36.13 22.86 13.66
C GLY A 414 -36.87 22.41 14.94
N VAL A 415 -36.14 21.93 15.93
CA VAL A 415 -36.67 21.55 17.23
C VAL A 415 -36.09 22.51 18.26
N GLU A 416 -36.94 23.26 18.95
CA GLU A 416 -36.48 24.24 19.98
C GLU A 416 -35.77 23.54 21.12
N GLN A 417 -36.40 22.50 21.69
CA GLN A 417 -35.89 21.74 22.84
C GLN A 417 -36.38 20.30 22.79
N LEU A 418 -35.55 19.37 23.27
CA LEU A 418 -35.89 17.96 23.45
C LEU A 418 -36.52 17.78 24.82
N SER A 419 -37.71 17.16 24.89
CA SER A 419 -38.33 16.81 26.15
C SER A 419 -37.75 15.53 26.77
N LYS A 420 -37.57 15.50 28.07
CA LYS A 420 -37.26 14.27 28.83
C LYS A 420 -38.48 13.43 29.05
N ASP A 421 -39.64 14.09 29.21
CA ASP A 421 -40.92 13.44 29.49
C ASP A 421 -41.68 13.16 28.20
N PRO A 422 -42.47 12.09 28.15
CA PRO A 422 -43.31 11.77 27.00
C PRO A 422 -44.24 12.95 26.62
N ILE A 423 -44.25 13.31 25.36
CA ILE A 423 -45.18 14.29 24.79
C ILE A 423 -46.35 13.51 24.17
N LYS A 424 -47.59 13.99 24.43
CA LYS A 424 -48.79 13.39 23.81
C LYS A 424 -48.65 13.39 22.28
N ASN A 425 -48.72 12.22 21.70
CA ASN A 425 -48.44 11.98 20.27
C ASN A 425 -47.06 12.43 19.79
N GLY A 426 -46.07 12.55 20.69
CA GLY A 426 -44.71 12.89 20.32
C GLY A 426 -43.91 11.71 19.76
N ILE A 427 -42.88 12.03 19.03
CA ILE A 427 -41.95 11.03 18.46
C ILE A 427 -40.84 10.76 19.47
N LYS A 428 -40.69 9.49 19.89
CA LYS A 428 -39.58 9.04 20.74
C LYS A 428 -38.32 8.90 19.94
N ILE A 429 -37.21 9.49 20.39
CA ILE A 429 -35.90 9.46 19.77
C ILE A 429 -34.87 8.91 20.73
N TYR A 430 -34.03 7.98 20.24
CA TYR A 430 -32.92 7.40 20.99
C TYR A 430 -31.60 8.03 20.49
N GLY A 431 -30.74 8.41 21.42
CA GLY A 431 -29.45 8.98 21.07
C GLY A 431 -28.47 9.01 22.26
N LEU A 432 -27.37 9.76 22.06
CA LEU A 432 -26.32 9.91 23.05
C LEU A 432 -26.30 11.35 23.58
N GLU A 433 -26.38 11.48 24.89
CA GLU A 433 -26.18 12.73 25.62
C GLU A 433 -25.10 12.50 26.69
N ASN A 434 -23.96 13.24 26.57
CA ASN A 434 -22.81 13.03 27.47
C ASN A 434 -22.30 11.56 27.49
N LEU A 435 -22.21 10.94 26.32
CA LEU A 435 -21.80 9.54 26.13
C LEU A 435 -22.75 8.49 26.72
N LYS A 436 -23.88 8.88 27.27
CA LYS A 436 -24.92 7.97 27.79
C LYS A 436 -26.07 7.85 26.80
N ARG A 437 -26.59 6.65 26.64
CA ARG A 437 -27.82 6.41 25.87
C ARG A 437 -28.99 6.98 26.59
N VAL A 438 -29.76 7.82 25.90
CA VAL A 438 -30.94 8.48 26.47
C VAL A 438 -32.12 8.43 25.52
N GLU A 439 -33.33 8.52 26.09
CA GLU A 439 -34.56 8.74 25.34
C GLU A 439 -34.94 10.20 25.46
N ARG A 440 -35.43 10.78 24.36
CA ARG A 440 -35.98 12.13 24.32
C ARG A 440 -37.21 12.10 23.41
N TYR A 441 -38.04 13.13 23.56
CA TYR A 441 -39.28 13.27 22.81
C TYR A 441 -39.30 14.59 22.06
N VAL A 442 -39.80 14.56 20.83
CA VAL A 442 -40.08 15.74 19.98
C VAL A 442 -41.56 15.77 19.64
N PRO A 443 -42.17 16.97 19.43
CA PRO A 443 -43.59 17.08 19.06
C PRO A 443 -43.86 16.33 17.74
N ASN A 444 -45.07 15.79 17.60
CA ASN A 444 -45.52 15.14 16.36
C ASN A 444 -45.57 16.09 15.15
N SER A 445 -45.62 17.41 15.39
CA SER A 445 -45.48 18.43 14.37
C SER A 445 -44.08 18.46 13.72
N TYR A 446 -43.08 17.85 14.34
CA TYR A 446 -41.76 17.71 13.77
C TYR A 446 -41.79 16.69 12.60
N LYS A 447 -41.51 17.18 11.39
CA LYS A 447 -41.44 16.33 10.21
C LYS A 447 -40.01 15.83 10.01
N VAL A 448 -39.83 14.54 10.05
CA VAL A 448 -38.54 13.93 9.69
C VAL A 448 -38.28 14.13 8.20
N LYS A 449 -37.02 14.40 7.84
CA LYS A 449 -36.65 14.74 6.47
C LYS A 449 -36.67 13.56 5.51
N ARG A 450 -36.68 12.33 6.03
CA ARG A 450 -36.55 11.09 5.23
C ARG A 450 -37.28 9.96 5.95
N ARG A 451 -37.81 8.98 5.22
CA ARG A 451 -38.35 7.71 5.69
C ARG A 451 -39.44 7.87 6.79
N GLU A 452 -40.27 8.87 6.69
CA GLU A 452 -41.38 9.12 7.62
C GLU A 452 -42.31 7.91 7.73
N GLU A 453 -42.50 7.16 6.63
CA GLU A 453 -43.30 5.95 6.53
C GLU A 453 -42.84 4.82 7.49
N THR A 454 -41.57 4.84 7.89
CA THR A 454 -41.02 3.82 8.79
C THR A 454 -41.05 4.22 10.28
N LEU A 455 -41.53 5.43 10.62
CA LEU A 455 -41.50 5.92 12.02
C LEU A 455 -42.21 4.99 12.99
N ASN A 456 -43.37 4.47 12.58
CA ASN A 456 -44.21 3.61 13.41
C ASN A 456 -44.00 2.11 13.17
N SER A 457 -43.03 1.72 12.37
CA SER A 457 -42.69 0.33 12.13
C SER A 457 -41.80 -0.23 13.24
N TYR A 458 -41.85 -1.54 13.45
CA TYR A 458 -40.87 -2.21 14.32
C TYR A 458 -39.49 -2.06 13.75
N LYS A 459 -38.49 -1.79 14.64
CA LYS A 459 -37.10 -1.52 14.24
C LYS A 459 -36.14 -2.20 15.16
N ILE A 460 -35.04 -2.66 14.56
CA ILE A 460 -33.84 -3.10 15.30
C ILE A 460 -32.77 -2.01 15.11
N PHE A 461 -32.30 -1.44 16.22
CA PHE A 461 -31.22 -0.48 16.20
C PHE A 461 -29.88 -1.19 16.23
N ILE A 462 -29.08 -0.95 15.19
CA ILE A 462 -27.72 -1.48 15.10
C ILE A 462 -26.77 -0.29 15.31
N PRO A 463 -25.78 -0.35 16.22
CA PRO A 463 -24.81 0.71 16.39
C PRO A 463 -23.98 0.87 15.11
N ASN A 464 -23.68 2.12 14.78
CA ASN A 464 -22.93 2.46 13.56
C ASN A 464 -21.42 2.12 13.66
N ALA A 465 -20.92 1.96 14.88
CA ALA A 465 -19.56 1.52 15.17
C ALA A 465 -19.58 0.63 16.41
N TYR A 466 -18.83 -0.43 16.36
CA TYR A 466 -18.51 -1.26 17.51
C TYR A 466 -17.14 -0.84 18.03
N GLY A 467 -16.90 -0.97 19.34
CA GLY A 467 -15.56 -0.86 19.92
C GLY A 467 -14.56 -1.82 19.27
N CYS A 468 -13.30 -1.69 19.57
CA CYS A 468 -12.20 -2.44 18.93
C CYS A 468 -12.19 -3.96 19.24
N GLY A 469 -13.30 -4.53 19.67
CA GLY A 469 -13.43 -5.96 19.88
C GLY A 469 -12.99 -6.45 21.26
N ALA A 470 -12.83 -5.59 22.25
CA ALA A 470 -12.79 -6.02 23.64
C ALA A 470 -14.15 -6.58 24.03
N ILE A 471 -14.16 -7.79 24.58
CA ILE A 471 -15.39 -8.46 25.03
C ILE A 471 -16.00 -7.59 26.15
N GLY A 472 -17.19 -7.04 25.90
CA GLY A 472 -17.93 -6.23 26.87
C GLY A 472 -17.89 -4.71 26.68
N GLU A 473 -17.30 -4.19 25.60
CA GLU A 473 -17.41 -2.77 25.22
C GLU A 473 -18.55 -2.48 24.24
#